data_8ecd34be5e56e9a76b953f64ba2ab0b8
#
_entry.id   8ecd34be5e56e9a76b953f64ba2ab0b8
#
_cell.length_a   1.000
_cell.length_b   1.000
_cell.length_c   1.000
_cell.angle_alpha   90.00
_cell.angle_beta   90.00
_cell.angle_gamma   90.00
#
_symmetry.space_group_name_H-M   'P 1'
#
loop_
_entity.id
_entity.type
_entity.pdbx_description
1 polymer ?
#
loop_
_entity_poly.entity_id
_entity_poly.type
_entity_poly.pdbx_seq_one_letter_code
_entity_poly.pdbx_strand_id
1 'polypeptide(L)'
;MYQNGQRAVVFVIDDEKGFVSPQNDIIDAAVRLKRTLSAQYWNTFAVPFDIEYDALENVEIAKFTGKVEGNTMIFKKEQTLIEAGVPYIVKWDIKDPTFESVTLKATKTQTINSNDGQFSFVAIYGPTALALNKTERYLAKDGNLYYPSSSDNKANLLKGLRAYYRVPAGAGAKIAFFGETTGITSPEVLTTPTTINVYNLNGQYMGSSINNLPKGIYIVNGRKLIIN
;
A
#
# COMPACT_ATOMS: atom_id res chain seq x y z
N MET A 1 1.31 11.38 -32.18
CA MET A 1 1.03 9.94 -32.37
C MET A 1 -0.07 9.81 -33.42
N TYR A 2 0.04 8.92 -34.37
CA TYR A 2 -0.96 8.69 -35.43
C TYR A 2 -1.39 7.23 -35.39
N GLN A 3 -2.69 6.97 -35.34
CA GLN A 3 -3.28 5.65 -35.49
C GLN A 3 -4.08 5.65 -36.79
N ASN A 4 -3.78 4.72 -37.70
CA ASN A 4 -4.40 4.64 -39.04
C ASN A 4 -4.39 5.97 -39.85
N GLY A 5 -3.32 6.78 -39.71
CA GLY A 5 -3.22 8.06 -40.40
C GLY A 5 -4.04 9.22 -39.80
N GLN A 6 -4.79 8.95 -38.73
CA GLN A 6 -5.51 9.98 -37.96
C GLN A 6 -4.77 10.28 -36.66
N ARG A 7 -4.90 11.52 -36.16
CA ARG A 7 -4.33 11.93 -34.87
C ARG A 7 -5.04 11.18 -33.76
N ALA A 8 -4.33 10.32 -33.04
CA ALA A 8 -4.91 9.60 -31.91
C ALA A 8 -5.41 10.59 -30.85
N VAL A 9 -6.63 10.40 -30.40
CA VAL A 9 -7.18 11.16 -29.25
C VAL A 9 -6.58 10.57 -27.98
N VAL A 10 -5.84 11.37 -27.23
CA VAL A 10 -5.27 10.96 -25.95
C VAL A 10 -6.18 11.43 -24.83
N PHE A 11 -6.72 10.49 -24.05
CA PHE A 11 -7.47 10.79 -22.84
C PHE A 11 -6.48 11.17 -21.72
N VAL A 12 -6.62 12.37 -21.18
CA VAL A 12 -5.79 12.84 -20.08
C VAL A 12 -6.56 12.71 -18.79
N ILE A 13 -6.08 11.86 -17.88
CA ILE A 13 -6.63 11.70 -16.52
C ILE A 13 -5.69 12.38 -15.54
N ASP A 14 -6.18 13.44 -14.90
CA ASP A 14 -5.42 14.30 -14.01
C ASP A 14 -5.78 13.98 -12.56
N ASP A 15 -4.81 13.66 -11.73
CA ASP A 15 -5.04 13.28 -10.33
C ASP A 15 -5.53 14.44 -9.46
N GLU A 16 -5.43 15.68 -9.95
CA GLU A 16 -5.98 16.87 -9.30
C GLU A 16 -7.41 17.20 -9.73
N LYS A 17 -7.90 16.51 -10.78
CA LYS A 17 -9.23 16.70 -11.33
C LYS A 17 -10.05 15.42 -11.15
N GLY A 18 -11.35 15.54 -11.11
CA GLY A 18 -12.21 14.36 -11.10
C GLY A 18 -12.15 13.62 -12.43
N PHE A 19 -12.20 12.30 -12.37
CA PHE A 19 -12.44 11.44 -13.54
C PHE A 19 -13.76 10.71 -13.36
N VAL A 20 -14.59 10.77 -14.39
CA VAL A 20 -15.86 10.04 -14.45
C VAL A 20 -15.69 8.92 -15.47
N SER A 21 -15.94 7.69 -15.04
CA SER A 21 -15.90 6.53 -15.95
C SER A 21 -16.89 6.74 -17.10
N PRO A 22 -16.54 6.34 -18.33
CA PRO A 22 -17.44 6.40 -19.46
C PRO A 22 -18.67 5.51 -19.23
N GLN A 23 -19.77 5.74 -19.96
CA GLN A 23 -20.95 4.90 -19.87
C GLN A 23 -20.74 3.50 -20.49
N ASN A 24 -19.87 3.41 -21.50
CA ASN A 24 -19.45 2.18 -22.15
C ASN A 24 -17.93 2.16 -22.25
N ASP A 25 -17.37 0.97 -22.34
CA ASP A 25 -15.93 0.79 -22.54
C ASP A 25 -15.48 1.47 -23.83
N ILE A 26 -14.34 2.18 -23.74
CA ILE A 26 -13.67 2.79 -24.90
C ILE A 26 -12.46 1.93 -25.21
N ILE A 27 -12.57 1.15 -26.28
CA ILE A 27 -11.54 0.22 -26.73
C ILE A 27 -10.44 0.99 -27.49
N ASP A 28 -9.20 0.51 -27.39
CA ASP A 28 -8.04 1.04 -28.11
C ASP A 28 -7.79 2.54 -27.82
N ALA A 29 -7.98 2.92 -26.56
CA ALA A 29 -7.76 4.28 -26.10
C ALA A 29 -6.28 4.53 -25.77
N ALA A 30 -5.75 5.68 -26.17
CA ALA A 30 -4.49 6.19 -25.60
C ALA A 30 -4.82 7.00 -24.35
N VAL A 31 -4.23 6.64 -23.20
CA VAL A 31 -4.48 7.28 -21.90
C VAL A 31 -3.19 7.83 -21.33
N ARG A 32 -3.16 9.10 -21.01
CA ARG A 32 -2.07 9.74 -20.26
C ARG A 32 -2.53 10.05 -18.84
N LEU A 33 -1.82 9.54 -17.85
CA LEU A 33 -2.03 9.91 -16.46
C LEU A 33 -1.17 11.12 -16.12
N LYS A 34 -1.76 12.17 -15.58
CA LYS A 34 -1.02 13.27 -14.94
C LYS A 34 -0.80 12.92 -13.49
N ARG A 35 0.20 12.10 -13.25
CA ARG A 35 0.58 11.63 -11.93
C ARG A 35 2.05 11.20 -11.90
N THR A 36 2.76 11.63 -10.86
CA THR A 36 4.13 11.18 -10.57
C THR A 36 4.10 10.19 -9.42
N LEU A 37 4.79 9.07 -9.57
CA LEU A 37 5.03 8.04 -8.57
C LEU A 37 6.52 7.95 -8.25
N SER A 38 6.88 7.32 -7.16
CA SER A 38 8.27 7.09 -6.75
C SER A 38 8.47 5.63 -6.36
N ALA A 39 9.61 5.05 -6.75
CA ALA A 39 10.01 3.73 -6.31
C ALA A 39 10.61 3.71 -4.88
N GLN A 40 10.86 4.88 -4.27
CA GLN A 40 11.45 4.96 -2.93
C GLN A 40 10.48 4.58 -1.81
N TYR A 41 9.17 4.70 -2.05
CA TYR A 41 8.13 4.42 -1.07
C TYR A 41 6.87 3.87 -1.75
N TRP A 42 6.03 3.20 -0.97
CA TRP A 42 4.74 2.72 -1.46
C TRP A 42 3.78 3.87 -1.75
N ASN A 43 3.16 3.82 -2.92
CA ASN A 43 2.11 4.73 -3.35
C ASN A 43 0.81 3.94 -3.51
N THR A 44 -0.33 4.48 -3.12
CA THR A 44 -1.62 3.88 -3.48
C THR A 44 -1.93 4.18 -4.94
N PHE A 45 -2.54 3.23 -5.67
CA PHE A 45 -2.77 3.32 -7.10
C PHE A 45 -4.10 2.66 -7.50
N ALA A 46 -4.87 3.35 -8.33
CA ALA A 46 -6.09 2.83 -8.96
C ALA A 46 -6.34 3.57 -10.28
N VAL A 47 -6.62 2.83 -11.35
CA VAL A 47 -6.84 3.37 -12.69
C VAL A 47 -8.07 2.74 -13.34
N PRO A 48 -8.72 3.41 -14.33
CA PRO A 48 -9.92 2.91 -14.97
C PRO A 48 -9.68 1.99 -16.18
N PHE A 49 -8.53 1.34 -16.24
CA PHE A 49 -8.16 0.37 -17.28
C PHE A 49 -7.21 -0.68 -16.70
N ASP A 50 -7.17 -1.85 -17.35
CA ASP A 50 -6.26 -2.91 -16.96
C ASP A 50 -4.85 -2.61 -17.49
N ILE A 51 -3.83 -3.00 -16.70
CA ILE A 51 -2.43 -2.93 -17.11
C ILE A 51 -1.79 -4.29 -16.83
N GLU A 52 -1.34 -4.96 -17.89
CA GLU A 52 -0.59 -6.20 -17.77
C GLU A 52 0.76 -5.93 -17.07
N TYR A 53 1.17 -6.82 -16.16
CA TYR A 53 2.41 -6.65 -15.40
C TYR A 53 3.64 -6.58 -16.33
N ASP A 54 3.65 -7.40 -17.38
CA ASP A 54 4.73 -7.47 -18.37
C ASP A 54 4.88 -6.18 -19.21
N ALA A 55 3.85 -5.32 -19.22
CA ALA A 55 3.89 -4.01 -19.84
C ALA A 55 4.53 -2.93 -18.93
N LEU A 56 4.91 -3.31 -17.71
CA LEU A 56 5.46 -2.39 -16.70
C LEU A 56 6.93 -2.72 -16.43
N GLU A 57 7.78 -1.71 -16.46
CA GLU A 57 9.19 -1.86 -16.14
C GLU A 57 9.47 -1.40 -14.71
N ASN A 58 10.28 -2.16 -13.97
CA ASN A 58 10.80 -1.81 -12.64
C ASN A 58 9.72 -1.39 -11.63
N VAL A 59 8.61 -2.12 -11.60
CA VAL A 59 7.49 -1.87 -10.67
C VAL A 59 7.38 -2.98 -9.64
N GLU A 60 7.13 -2.61 -8.39
CA GLU A 60 6.63 -3.52 -7.37
C GLU A 60 5.14 -3.21 -7.13
N ILE A 61 4.30 -4.24 -7.15
CA ILE A 61 2.86 -4.13 -6.96
C ILE A 61 2.44 -5.02 -5.82
N ALA A 62 1.53 -4.54 -4.97
CA ALA A 62 0.89 -5.39 -3.96
C ALA A 62 -0.61 -5.07 -3.83
N LYS A 63 -1.38 -6.13 -3.59
CA LYS A 63 -2.84 -6.11 -3.43
C LYS A 63 -3.21 -6.46 -1.99
N PHE A 64 -4.22 -5.81 -1.45
CA PHE A 64 -4.78 -6.18 -0.14
C PHE A 64 -5.46 -7.55 -0.24
N THR A 65 -5.09 -8.46 0.67
CA THR A 65 -5.59 -9.84 0.65
C THR A 65 -6.96 -10.02 1.31
N GLY A 66 -7.49 -8.97 1.94
CA GLY A 66 -8.64 -9.06 2.84
C GLY A 66 -8.29 -9.59 4.24
N LYS A 67 -7.06 -10.08 4.45
CA LYS A 67 -6.62 -10.58 5.77
C LYS A 67 -6.14 -9.43 6.64
N VAL A 68 -6.56 -9.43 7.89
CA VAL A 68 -6.11 -8.51 8.94
C VAL A 68 -5.63 -9.32 10.14
N GLU A 69 -4.46 -8.99 10.67
CA GLU A 69 -3.88 -9.60 11.87
C GLU A 69 -3.74 -8.51 12.95
N GLY A 70 -4.58 -8.59 13.99
CA GLY A 70 -4.76 -7.49 14.93
C GLY A 70 -5.26 -6.24 14.21
N ASN A 71 -4.44 -5.20 14.13
CA ASN A 71 -4.74 -3.97 13.37
C ASN A 71 -3.88 -3.85 12.10
N THR A 72 -3.29 -4.94 11.62
CA THR A 72 -2.37 -4.92 10.47
C THR A 72 -3.05 -5.53 9.24
N MET A 73 -3.23 -4.73 8.21
CA MET A 73 -3.76 -5.15 6.91
C MET A 73 -2.65 -5.83 6.11
N ILE A 74 -2.91 -7.06 5.63
CA ILE A 74 -1.90 -7.89 4.96
C ILE A 74 -2.01 -7.74 3.45
N PHE A 75 -0.92 -7.30 2.83
CA PHE A 75 -0.76 -7.18 1.39
C PHE A 75 0.10 -8.31 0.84
N LYS A 76 -0.19 -8.76 -0.38
CA LYS A 76 0.59 -9.73 -1.12
C LYS A 76 1.13 -9.09 -2.39
N LYS A 77 2.40 -9.35 -2.72
CA LYS A 77 2.98 -8.94 -4.00
C LYS A 77 2.20 -9.57 -5.16
N GLU A 78 1.91 -8.77 -6.16
CA GLU A 78 1.18 -9.14 -7.38
C GLU A 78 2.09 -8.96 -8.59
N GLN A 79 2.04 -9.90 -9.53
CA GLN A 79 2.91 -9.91 -10.71
C GLN A 79 2.12 -10.24 -12.01
N THR A 80 0.82 -10.09 -12.00
CA THR A 80 0.01 -10.48 -13.15
C THR A 80 -0.69 -9.27 -13.79
N LEU A 81 -1.57 -8.62 -13.09
CA LEU A 81 -2.47 -7.62 -13.66
C LEU A 81 -2.79 -6.53 -12.64
N ILE A 82 -2.78 -5.27 -13.07
CA ILE A 82 -3.49 -4.19 -12.39
C ILE A 82 -4.89 -4.10 -13.01
N GLU A 83 -5.90 -4.52 -12.28
CA GLU A 83 -7.30 -4.54 -12.73
C GLU A 83 -7.92 -3.15 -12.61
N ALA A 84 -8.75 -2.79 -13.59
CA ALA A 84 -9.48 -1.52 -13.59
C ALA A 84 -10.34 -1.36 -12.33
N GLY A 85 -10.20 -0.23 -11.67
CA GLY A 85 -10.96 0.13 -10.47
C GLY A 85 -10.47 -0.48 -9.17
N VAL A 86 -9.63 -1.48 -9.22
CA VAL A 86 -9.11 -2.16 -8.03
C VAL A 86 -8.00 -1.33 -7.39
N PRO A 87 -8.00 -1.17 -6.05
CA PRO A 87 -6.93 -0.46 -5.36
C PRO A 87 -5.68 -1.35 -5.17
N TYR A 88 -4.52 -0.79 -5.48
CA TYR A 88 -3.19 -1.38 -5.27
C TYR A 88 -2.28 -0.43 -4.49
N ILE A 89 -1.19 -0.96 -3.98
CA ILE A 89 -0.02 -0.16 -3.60
C ILE A 89 1.13 -0.52 -4.54
N VAL A 90 1.88 0.50 -4.97
CA VAL A 90 2.96 0.33 -5.95
C VAL A 90 4.20 1.10 -5.54
N LYS A 91 5.38 0.56 -5.86
CA LYS A 91 6.63 1.31 -5.96
C LYS A 91 7.01 1.37 -7.43
N TRP A 92 6.97 2.55 -7.99
CA TRP A 92 7.20 2.75 -9.41
C TRP A 92 7.75 4.15 -9.65
N ASP A 93 8.91 4.25 -10.27
CA ASP A 93 9.49 5.56 -10.58
C ASP A 93 9.07 6.00 -11.98
N ILE A 94 7.97 6.74 -12.06
CA ILE A 94 7.39 7.20 -13.32
C ILE A 94 6.72 8.56 -13.18
N LYS A 95 6.81 9.35 -14.23
CA LYS A 95 6.18 10.66 -14.33
C LYS A 95 5.29 10.75 -15.55
N ASP A 96 4.02 11.07 -15.32
CA ASP A 96 3.00 11.31 -16.35
C ASP A 96 2.96 10.20 -17.44
N PRO A 97 2.82 8.91 -17.07
CA PRO A 97 2.87 7.80 -18.03
C PRO A 97 1.76 7.88 -19.06
N THR A 98 2.08 7.43 -20.28
CA THR A 98 1.09 7.23 -21.34
C THR A 98 0.99 5.74 -21.65
N PHE A 99 -0.24 5.25 -21.66
CA PHE A 99 -0.60 3.89 -22.04
C PHE A 99 -1.28 3.94 -23.39
N GLU A 100 -0.75 3.18 -24.32
CA GLU A 100 -1.31 3.09 -25.69
C GLU A 100 -2.19 1.85 -25.77
N SER A 101 -3.30 1.96 -26.54
CA SER A 101 -4.15 0.80 -26.83
C SER A 101 -4.71 0.06 -25.59
N VAL A 102 -5.17 0.82 -24.59
CA VAL A 102 -5.89 0.25 -23.45
C VAL A 102 -7.40 0.33 -23.64
N THR A 103 -8.13 -0.50 -22.91
CA THR A 103 -9.60 -0.35 -22.80
C THR A 103 -9.93 0.50 -21.59
N LEU A 104 -10.35 1.75 -21.83
CA LEU A 104 -10.85 2.62 -20.76
C LEU A 104 -12.24 2.14 -20.34
N LYS A 105 -12.32 1.53 -19.17
CA LYS A 105 -13.51 0.79 -18.73
C LYS A 105 -14.59 1.67 -18.10
N ALA A 106 -15.83 1.29 -18.35
CA ALA A 106 -17.02 1.83 -17.67
C ALA A 106 -17.08 1.46 -16.16
N THR A 107 -16.09 0.72 -15.68
CA THR A 107 -16.01 0.19 -14.32
C THR A 107 -15.83 1.30 -13.29
N LYS A 108 -16.65 1.27 -12.24
CA LYS A 108 -16.49 2.14 -11.06
C LYS A 108 -15.32 1.68 -10.20
N THR A 109 -14.84 2.59 -9.35
CA THR A 109 -13.87 2.26 -8.31
C THR A 109 -14.38 1.18 -7.37
N GLN A 110 -13.49 0.27 -6.97
CA GLN A 110 -13.79 -0.86 -6.11
C GLN A 110 -13.29 -0.62 -4.67
N THR A 111 -13.86 -1.38 -3.77
CA THR A 111 -13.44 -1.46 -2.38
C THR A 111 -13.13 -2.91 -2.06
N ILE A 112 -11.94 -3.17 -1.53
CA ILE A 112 -11.58 -4.48 -1.00
C ILE A 112 -11.77 -4.43 0.51
N ASN A 113 -12.74 -5.20 1.01
CA ASN A 113 -13.03 -5.31 2.44
C ASN A 113 -12.16 -6.41 3.07
N SER A 114 -11.86 -6.26 4.36
CA SER A 114 -11.34 -7.36 5.16
C SER A 114 -12.38 -8.46 5.37
N ASN A 115 -11.91 -9.67 5.70
CA ASN A 115 -12.78 -10.83 5.90
C ASN A 115 -13.80 -10.62 7.03
N ASP A 116 -13.48 -9.78 8.01
CA ASP A 116 -14.36 -9.40 9.13
C ASP A 116 -15.19 -8.13 8.84
N GLY A 117 -14.97 -7.49 7.68
CA GLY A 117 -15.67 -6.28 7.23
C GLY A 117 -15.30 -4.99 7.97
N GLN A 118 -14.33 -5.03 8.90
CA GLN A 118 -13.97 -3.86 9.70
C GLN A 118 -12.96 -2.93 9.01
N PHE A 119 -12.14 -3.47 8.11
CA PHE A 119 -11.14 -2.73 7.36
C PHE A 119 -11.50 -2.74 5.88
N SER A 120 -11.19 -1.65 5.20
CA SER A 120 -11.40 -1.56 3.75
C SER A 120 -10.27 -0.80 3.08
N PHE A 121 -9.94 -1.20 1.85
CA PHE A 121 -9.04 -0.49 0.96
C PHE A 121 -9.84 0.01 -0.22
N VAL A 122 -9.99 1.34 -0.35
CA VAL A 122 -10.99 2.01 -1.18
C VAL A 122 -10.32 2.77 -2.32
N ALA A 123 -10.57 2.38 -3.56
CA ALA A 123 -10.08 3.09 -4.74
C ALA A 123 -10.83 4.40 -4.99
N ILE A 124 -10.13 5.39 -5.51
CA ILE A 124 -10.70 6.66 -5.97
C ILE A 124 -10.09 7.11 -7.30
N TYR A 125 -10.91 7.61 -8.21
CA TYR A 125 -10.45 8.20 -9.47
C TYR A 125 -10.30 9.71 -9.42
N GLY A 126 -11.04 10.37 -8.55
CA GLY A 126 -11.01 11.83 -8.38
C GLY A 126 -10.61 12.25 -6.96
N PRO A 127 -10.28 13.53 -6.77
CA PRO A 127 -9.99 14.06 -5.45
C PRO A 127 -11.12 13.81 -4.46
N THR A 128 -10.78 13.29 -3.29
CA THR A 128 -11.74 12.87 -2.26
C THR A 128 -11.34 13.42 -0.90
N ALA A 129 -12.27 14.12 -0.23
CA ALA A 129 -12.07 14.59 1.14
C ALA A 129 -12.21 13.41 2.10
N LEU A 130 -11.17 13.14 2.89
CA LEU A 130 -11.19 12.10 3.90
C LEU A 130 -11.90 12.59 5.17
N ALA A 131 -12.60 11.67 5.83
CA ALA A 131 -13.33 11.95 7.06
C ALA A 131 -12.37 12.28 8.22
N LEU A 132 -12.75 13.31 9.02
CA LEU A 132 -11.97 13.76 10.19
C LEU A 132 -12.23 12.95 11.46
N ASN A 133 -13.13 11.96 11.40
CA ASN A 133 -13.55 11.13 12.54
C ASN A 133 -12.57 9.98 12.87
N LYS A 134 -11.36 10.02 12.31
CA LYS A 134 -10.27 9.03 12.48
C LYS A 134 -10.57 7.63 11.94
N THR A 135 -11.59 7.47 11.10
CA THR A 135 -11.89 6.19 10.44
C THR A 135 -11.28 6.07 9.04
N GLU A 136 -10.89 7.17 8.42
CA GLU A 136 -10.27 7.18 7.09
C GLU A 136 -8.80 7.62 7.18
N ARG A 137 -7.93 6.88 6.48
CA ARG A 137 -6.48 7.07 6.54
C ARG A 137 -5.87 7.06 5.15
N TYR A 138 -4.77 7.77 5.00
CA TYR A 138 -3.93 7.75 3.81
C TYR A 138 -2.56 7.13 4.13
N LEU A 139 -1.92 6.57 3.11
CA LEU A 139 -0.56 6.05 3.18
C LEU A 139 0.44 7.20 2.99
N ALA A 140 1.32 7.40 3.95
CA ALA A 140 2.39 8.38 3.86
C ALA A 140 3.69 7.75 3.32
N LYS A 141 4.67 8.60 2.99
CA LYS A 141 5.96 8.19 2.41
C LYS A 141 6.79 7.31 3.34
N ASP A 142 6.59 7.42 4.63
CA ASP A 142 7.24 6.60 5.67
C ASP A 142 6.62 5.19 5.81
N GLY A 143 5.59 4.88 5.01
CA GLY A 143 4.90 3.60 5.03
C GLY A 143 3.82 3.49 6.12
N ASN A 144 3.58 4.54 6.89
CA ASN A 144 2.56 4.55 7.93
C ASN A 144 1.22 5.09 7.42
N LEU A 145 0.14 4.71 8.12
CA LEU A 145 -1.21 5.17 7.84
C LEU A 145 -1.59 6.32 8.78
N TYR A 146 -1.86 7.48 8.19
CA TYR A 146 -2.28 8.68 8.91
C TYR A 146 -3.72 9.06 8.59
N TYR A 147 -4.41 9.63 9.56
CA TYR A 147 -5.70 10.30 9.34
C TYR A 147 -5.48 11.80 9.15
N PRO A 148 -6.35 12.50 8.41
CA PRO A 148 -6.25 13.94 8.27
C PRO A 148 -6.47 14.60 9.63
N SER A 149 -5.62 15.57 9.96
CA SER A 149 -5.61 16.25 11.27
C SER A 149 -6.22 17.65 11.24
N SER A 150 -6.52 18.17 10.06
CA SER A 150 -7.00 19.55 9.88
C SER A 150 -8.40 19.59 9.28
N SER A 151 -9.21 20.52 9.74
CA SER A 151 -10.50 20.88 9.14
C SER A 151 -10.36 21.74 7.86
N ASP A 152 -9.15 22.13 7.49
CA ASP A 152 -8.92 22.79 6.20
C ASP A 152 -9.21 21.80 5.08
N ASN A 153 -10.20 22.12 4.25
CA ASN A 153 -10.66 21.31 3.12
C ASN A 153 -9.56 20.95 2.12
N LYS A 154 -8.42 21.65 2.11
CA LYS A 154 -7.26 21.31 1.30
C LYS A 154 -6.35 20.29 1.96
N ALA A 155 -6.27 20.27 3.29
CA ALA A 155 -5.37 19.39 4.03
C ALA A 155 -5.90 17.93 4.13
N ASN A 156 -7.21 17.74 4.01
CA ASN A 156 -7.82 16.40 4.02
C ASN A 156 -8.19 15.88 2.62
N LEU A 157 -7.88 16.62 1.56
CA LEU A 157 -8.19 16.24 0.19
C LEU A 157 -7.11 15.31 -0.37
N LEU A 158 -7.44 14.03 -0.50
CA LEU A 158 -6.62 13.06 -1.19
C LEU A 158 -6.84 13.20 -2.70
N LYS A 159 -5.77 13.39 -3.48
CA LYS A 159 -5.85 13.46 -4.95
C LYS A 159 -6.39 12.17 -5.56
N GLY A 160 -6.86 12.22 -6.79
CA GLY A 160 -7.41 11.08 -7.52
C GLY A 160 -6.37 10.01 -7.91
N LEU A 161 -6.83 8.96 -8.57
CA LEU A 161 -6.05 7.80 -9.00
C LEU A 161 -5.31 7.10 -7.85
N ARG A 162 -5.87 7.16 -6.65
CA ARG A 162 -5.32 6.63 -5.40
C ARG A 162 -6.28 5.67 -4.71
N ALA A 163 -5.90 5.28 -3.53
CA ALA A 163 -6.77 4.61 -2.59
C ALA A 163 -6.52 5.12 -1.16
N TYR A 164 -7.53 4.95 -0.32
CA TYR A 164 -7.44 5.22 1.09
C TYR A 164 -7.93 4.02 1.90
N TYR A 165 -7.72 4.07 3.19
CA TYR A 165 -8.05 2.98 4.11
C TYR A 165 -9.19 3.40 5.03
N ARG A 166 -10.21 2.54 5.15
CA ARG A 166 -11.19 2.63 6.23
C ARG A 166 -10.83 1.65 7.32
N VAL A 167 -10.85 2.12 8.55
CA VAL A 167 -10.43 1.35 9.73
C VAL A 167 -11.33 1.71 10.90
N PRO A 168 -11.47 0.86 11.93
CA PRO A 168 -12.19 1.21 13.14
C PRO A 168 -11.62 2.49 13.78
N ALA A 169 -12.48 3.31 14.34
CA ALA A 169 -12.08 4.55 14.99
C ALA A 169 -11.10 4.25 16.13
N GLY A 170 -9.96 4.96 16.15
CA GLY A 170 -8.91 4.76 17.17
C GLY A 170 -8.00 3.55 16.95
N ALA A 171 -8.26 2.69 15.97
CA ALA A 171 -7.36 1.59 15.64
C ALA A 171 -5.97 2.10 15.24
N GLY A 172 -4.90 1.50 15.77
CA GLY A 172 -3.52 1.72 15.34
C GLY A 172 -3.21 0.96 14.04
N ALA A 173 -3.97 1.23 12.96
CA ALA A 173 -3.89 0.48 11.72
C ALA A 173 -2.51 0.58 11.05
N LYS A 174 -2.01 -0.55 10.55
CA LYS A 174 -0.74 -0.71 9.84
C LYS A 174 -0.93 -1.55 8.58
N ILE A 175 0.07 -1.53 7.70
CA ILE A 175 0.17 -2.46 6.57
C ILE A 175 1.39 -3.37 6.74
N ALA A 176 1.29 -4.62 6.29
CA ALA A 176 2.41 -5.55 6.22
C ALA A 176 2.29 -6.43 4.96
N PHE A 177 3.39 -7.05 4.57
CA PHE A 177 3.46 -7.90 3.38
C PHE A 177 3.49 -9.37 3.76
N PHE A 178 2.70 -10.18 3.06
CA PHE A 178 2.66 -11.62 3.26
C PHE A 178 4.01 -12.24 2.89
N GLY A 179 4.60 -12.98 3.83
CA GLY A 179 5.88 -13.68 3.63
C GLY A 179 7.13 -12.81 3.82
N GLU A 180 6.99 -11.51 4.03
CA GLU A 180 8.09 -10.68 4.48
C GLU A 180 8.04 -10.61 6.02
N THR A 181 9.01 -11.21 6.69
CA THR A 181 9.31 -10.85 8.08
C THR A 181 9.85 -9.43 8.03
N THR A 182 8.98 -8.44 8.11
CA THR A 182 9.38 -7.05 8.30
C THR A 182 10.03 -6.98 9.68
N GLY A 183 11.34 -7.07 9.70
CA GLY A 183 12.17 -6.92 10.90
C GLY A 183 12.19 -5.50 11.45
N ILE A 184 11.06 -4.80 11.41
CA ILE A 184 10.86 -3.53 12.09
C ILE A 184 9.54 -3.61 12.83
N THR A 185 9.56 -4.32 13.93
CA THR A 185 8.65 -4.02 15.01
C THR A 185 8.99 -2.61 15.48
N SER A 186 8.03 -1.67 15.43
CA SER A 186 8.07 -0.49 16.30
C SER A 186 8.53 -0.95 17.69
N PRO A 187 9.33 -0.15 18.41
CA PRO A 187 9.63 -0.50 19.78
C PRO A 187 8.28 -0.60 20.51
N GLU A 188 7.78 -1.82 20.67
CA GLU A 188 6.88 -2.09 21.77
C GLU A 188 7.61 -1.60 22.99
N VAL A 189 6.96 -0.69 23.72
CA VAL A 189 7.34 -0.46 25.11
C VAL A 189 7.36 -1.85 25.73
N LEU A 190 8.56 -2.36 25.95
CA LEU A 190 8.80 -3.59 26.66
C LEU A 190 8.19 -3.41 28.06
N THR A 191 6.93 -3.82 28.21
CA THR A 191 6.54 -4.37 29.49
C THR A 191 7.43 -5.58 29.65
N THR A 192 8.42 -5.46 30.49
CA THR A 192 9.44 -6.46 30.80
C THR A 192 8.79 -7.83 30.90
N PRO A 193 9.09 -8.81 30.02
CA PRO A 193 8.69 -10.18 30.30
C PRO A 193 9.42 -10.59 31.59
N THR A 194 8.68 -11.04 32.56
CA THR A 194 9.17 -11.43 33.89
C THR A 194 10.17 -12.60 33.83
N THR A 195 10.40 -13.19 32.64
CA THR A 195 11.35 -14.30 32.43
C THR A 195 12.07 -14.15 31.09
N ILE A 196 13.39 -14.00 31.14
CA ILE A 196 14.27 -14.00 29.96
C ILE A 196 14.82 -15.42 29.79
N ASN A 197 14.62 -16.03 28.61
CA ASN A 197 15.24 -17.31 28.28
C ASN A 197 16.41 -17.09 27.32
N VAL A 198 17.60 -17.47 27.73
CA VAL A 198 18.84 -17.33 26.95
C VAL A 198 19.33 -18.71 26.51
N TYR A 199 19.65 -18.85 25.22
CA TYR A 199 20.21 -20.04 24.63
C TYR A 199 21.50 -19.72 23.86
N ASN A 200 22.47 -20.62 23.84
CA ASN A 200 23.61 -20.52 22.93
C ASN A 200 23.21 -20.98 21.51
N LEU A 201 24.14 -20.86 20.53
CA LEU A 201 23.88 -21.27 19.13
C LEU A 201 23.62 -22.78 18.98
N ASN A 202 24.01 -23.60 19.95
CA ASN A 202 23.74 -25.05 19.95
C ASN A 202 22.37 -25.38 20.56
N GLY A 203 21.55 -24.38 20.91
CA GLY A 203 20.23 -24.58 21.51
C GLY A 203 20.28 -24.90 23.02
N GLN A 204 21.43 -24.84 23.67
CA GLN A 204 21.57 -25.06 25.11
C GLN A 204 21.04 -23.85 25.88
N TYR A 205 20.21 -24.11 26.92
CA TYR A 205 19.72 -23.08 27.82
C TYR A 205 20.85 -22.56 28.73
N MET A 206 21.08 -21.25 28.69
CA MET A 206 22.16 -20.55 29.39
C MET A 206 21.66 -19.78 30.63
N GLY A 207 20.34 -19.81 30.91
CA GLY A 207 19.75 -19.14 32.06
C GLY A 207 18.73 -18.06 31.70
N SER A 208 18.27 -17.35 32.72
CA SER A 208 17.23 -16.34 32.64
C SER A 208 17.77 -14.89 32.78
N SER A 209 19.07 -14.70 32.53
CA SER A 209 19.73 -13.38 32.61
C SER A 209 20.78 -13.23 31.53
N ILE A 210 20.88 -12.03 30.96
CA ILE A 210 21.96 -11.66 30.02
C ILE A 210 23.20 -11.10 30.74
N ASN A 211 23.09 -10.85 32.04
CA ASN A 211 24.22 -10.36 32.83
C ASN A 211 25.22 -11.49 33.08
N ASN A 212 26.49 -11.23 32.89
CA ASN A 212 27.61 -12.16 33.10
C ASN A 212 27.71 -13.30 32.04
N LEU A 213 27.10 -13.16 30.87
CA LEU A 213 27.35 -14.07 29.76
C LEU A 213 28.74 -13.80 29.16
N PRO A 214 29.53 -14.86 28.86
CA PRO A 214 30.74 -14.71 28.07
C PRO A 214 30.52 -14.02 26.74
N LYS A 215 31.59 -13.43 26.17
CA LYS A 215 31.55 -12.90 24.81
C LYS A 215 31.08 -13.99 23.82
N GLY A 216 30.10 -13.67 23.01
CA GLY A 216 29.54 -14.64 22.10
C GLY A 216 28.19 -14.27 21.50
N ILE A 217 27.60 -15.20 20.78
CA ILE A 217 26.28 -15.04 20.17
C ILE A 217 25.28 -15.92 20.92
N TYR A 218 24.16 -15.32 21.30
CA TYR A 218 23.08 -15.94 22.05
C TYR A 218 21.73 -15.73 21.38
N ILE A 219 20.77 -16.58 21.69
CA ILE A 219 19.36 -16.43 21.35
C ILE A 219 18.61 -16.09 22.64
N VAL A 220 18.04 -14.89 22.71
CA VAL A 220 17.29 -14.39 23.86
C VAL A 220 15.85 -14.15 23.45
N ASN A 221 14.91 -14.90 24.02
CA ASN A 221 13.49 -14.84 23.65
C ASN A 221 13.27 -14.91 22.12
N GLY A 222 13.98 -15.83 21.43
CA GLY A 222 13.90 -16.02 19.99
C GLY A 222 14.67 -14.99 19.15
N ARG A 223 15.43 -14.07 19.75
CA ARG A 223 16.23 -13.04 19.05
C ARG A 223 17.72 -13.24 19.25
N LYS A 224 18.51 -12.96 18.21
CA LYS A 224 19.99 -12.98 18.28
C LYS A 224 20.52 -11.81 19.08
N LEU A 225 21.34 -12.09 20.10
CA LEU A 225 22.08 -11.12 20.89
C LEU A 225 23.59 -11.37 20.70
N ILE A 226 24.39 -10.34 20.56
CA ILE A 226 25.86 -10.39 20.52
C ILE A 226 26.40 -9.70 21.78
N ILE A 227 27.19 -10.43 22.56
CA ILE A 227 27.92 -9.91 23.71
C ILE A 227 29.39 -9.72 23.28
N ASN A 228 29.85 -8.50 23.32
CA ASN A 228 31.21 -8.07 22.93
C ASN A 228 32.17 -8.04 24.11
#